data_1fe35a3e4456791d3071246fa79c7598
#
_entry.id   1fe35a3e4456791d3071246fa79c7598
#
_cell.length_a   1.000
_cell.length_b   1.000
_cell.length_c   1.000
_cell.angle_alpha   90.00
_cell.angle_beta   90.00
_cell.angle_gamma   90.00
#
_symmetry.space_group_name_H-M   'P 1'
#
loop_
_entity.id
_entity.type
_entity.pdbx_description
1 polymer ?
#
loop_
_entity_poly.entity_id
_entity_poly.type
_entity_poly.pdbx_seq_one_letter_code
_entity_poly.pdbx_strand_id
1 'polypeptide(L)'
;MTTKSMMKPKPTNTISRPLPAWLRFYLYGMQGLLDEIVFTALFDHIFEPQGNAMLKGYSTIFSFFLYGSCSFFVERVYVFLYLKHGLRWYLRFPLYLCILYTWEFTFGLILRQFDACSWDYSHYPLNLMGLITLVYAPGWLVLCVYQDILAHFLLSLRITTEVHHHDLMGSKLD
;
A
#
# COMPACT_ATOMS: atom_id res chain seq x y z
N MET A 1 48.83 37.64 3.92
CA MET A 1 48.10 36.42 3.43
C MET A 1 47.53 35.74 4.66
N THR A 2 46.23 35.92 4.94
CA THR A 2 45.55 35.38 6.12
C THR A 2 44.90 34.04 5.71
N THR A 3 45.48 32.96 6.17
CA THR A 3 44.97 31.60 5.94
C THR A 3 43.66 31.42 6.71
N LYS A 4 42.53 31.39 5.99
CA LYS A 4 41.20 31.11 6.52
C LYS A 4 41.18 29.64 6.91
N SER A 5 41.27 29.33 8.21
CA SER A 5 41.11 28.01 8.75
C SER A 5 39.72 27.49 8.38
N MET A 6 39.64 26.50 7.49
CA MET A 6 38.39 25.80 7.21
C MET A 6 37.99 25.00 8.45
N MET A 7 36.95 25.50 9.17
CA MET A 7 36.29 24.72 10.23
C MET A 7 35.77 23.43 9.64
N LYS A 8 36.27 22.30 10.14
CA LYS A 8 35.68 20.99 9.88
C LYS A 8 34.23 20.98 10.38
N PRO A 9 33.26 20.54 9.60
CA PRO A 9 31.87 20.45 10.06
C PRO A 9 31.83 19.55 11.30
N LYS A 10 31.15 20.04 12.35
CA LYS A 10 30.88 19.28 13.58
C LYS A 10 30.11 18.02 13.23
N PRO A 11 30.40 16.84 13.81
CA PRO A 11 29.63 15.64 13.57
C PRO A 11 28.19 15.87 14.05
N THR A 12 27.24 15.85 13.12
CA THR A 12 25.82 15.87 13.43
C THR A 12 25.40 14.46 13.86
N ASN A 13 24.89 14.33 15.07
CA ASN A 13 24.31 13.08 15.53
C ASN A 13 22.96 12.88 14.83
N THR A 14 22.90 11.96 13.89
CA THR A 14 21.67 11.60 13.20
C THR A 14 21.03 10.33 13.83
N ILE A 15 19.75 10.44 14.18
CA ILE A 15 18.95 9.28 14.62
C ILE A 15 18.11 8.82 13.43
N SER A 16 18.30 7.54 13.04
CA SER A 16 17.56 6.92 11.95
C SER A 16 16.58 5.88 12.52
N ARG A 17 15.30 6.02 12.23
CA ARG A 17 14.21 5.12 12.67
C ARG A 17 13.47 4.55 11.48
N PRO A 18 12.97 3.28 11.54
CA PRO A 18 12.11 2.74 10.50
C PRO A 18 10.81 3.53 10.41
N LEU A 19 10.19 3.51 9.22
CA LEU A 19 8.89 4.15 9.00
C LEU A 19 7.86 3.57 9.99
N PRO A 20 7.11 4.41 10.74
CA PRO A 20 6.14 3.92 11.71
C PRO A 20 4.97 3.18 11.03
N ALA A 21 4.38 2.23 11.74
CA ALA A 21 3.33 1.36 11.21
C ALA A 21 2.11 2.13 10.68
N TRP A 22 1.66 3.18 11.41
CA TRP A 22 0.53 4.00 11.00
C TRP A 22 0.78 4.72 9.68
N LEU A 23 2.03 5.18 9.42
CA LEU A 23 2.38 5.87 8.18
C LEU A 23 2.44 4.89 7.00
N ARG A 24 2.94 3.65 7.22
CA ARG A 24 2.88 2.61 6.19
C ARG A 24 1.43 2.24 5.86
N PHE A 25 0.58 2.07 6.88
CA PHE A 25 -0.86 1.86 6.66
C PHE A 25 -1.49 2.98 5.83
N TYR A 26 -1.20 4.24 6.19
CA TYR A 26 -1.68 5.40 5.44
C TYR A 26 -1.21 5.38 3.97
N LEU A 27 0.07 5.10 3.74
CA LEU A 27 0.62 5.02 2.39
C LEU A 27 -0.01 3.88 1.57
N TYR A 28 -0.25 2.71 2.16
CA TYR A 28 -0.99 1.63 1.51
C TYR A 28 -2.44 2.03 1.17
N GLY A 29 -3.13 2.70 2.08
CA GLY A 29 -4.49 3.17 1.84
C GLY A 29 -4.56 4.20 0.71
N MET A 30 -3.65 5.17 0.70
CA MET A 30 -3.56 6.18 -0.36
C MET A 30 -3.20 5.55 -1.72
N GLN A 31 -2.29 4.58 -1.71
CA GLN A 31 -1.93 3.84 -2.92
C GLN A 31 -3.13 3.05 -3.46
N GLY A 32 -3.88 2.36 -2.60
CA GLY A 32 -5.07 1.61 -3.02
C GLY A 32 -6.17 2.51 -3.60
N LEU A 33 -6.39 3.70 -3.03
CA LEU A 33 -7.27 4.72 -3.64
C LEU A 33 -6.81 5.11 -5.04
N LEU A 34 -5.50 5.35 -5.21
CA LEU A 34 -4.93 5.74 -6.50
C LEU A 34 -5.05 4.59 -7.51
N ASP A 35 -4.75 3.36 -7.11
CA ASP A 35 -4.85 2.17 -7.97
C ASP A 35 -6.27 1.99 -8.48
N GLU A 36 -7.31 2.18 -7.63
CA GLU A 36 -8.71 2.08 -8.03
C GLU A 36 -9.11 3.21 -8.98
N ILE A 37 -8.70 4.45 -8.73
CA ILE A 37 -8.96 5.57 -9.63
C ILE A 37 -8.33 5.32 -11.01
N VAL A 38 -7.08 4.86 -11.05
CA VAL A 38 -6.39 4.54 -12.31
C VAL A 38 -7.06 3.36 -13.01
N PHE A 39 -7.40 2.31 -12.25
CA PHE A 39 -8.07 1.13 -12.81
C PHE A 39 -9.42 1.51 -13.44
N THR A 40 -10.29 2.22 -12.72
CA THR A 40 -11.60 2.63 -13.25
C THR A 40 -11.48 3.54 -14.44
N ALA A 41 -10.54 4.50 -14.43
CA ALA A 41 -10.29 5.40 -15.57
C ALA A 41 -9.85 4.64 -16.83
N LEU A 42 -8.92 3.68 -16.69
CA LEU A 42 -8.43 2.89 -17.81
C LEU A 42 -9.46 1.88 -18.30
N PHE A 43 -10.19 1.27 -17.38
CA PHE A 43 -11.25 0.30 -17.71
C PHE A 43 -12.34 0.97 -18.53
N ASP A 44 -12.86 2.11 -18.08
CA ASP A 44 -13.88 2.88 -18.81
C ASP A 44 -13.35 3.36 -20.16
N HIS A 45 -12.07 3.77 -20.24
CA HIS A 45 -11.49 4.20 -21.52
C HIS A 45 -11.42 3.06 -22.56
N ILE A 46 -11.16 1.84 -22.12
CA ILE A 46 -10.94 0.69 -23.02
C ILE A 46 -12.26 -0.02 -23.35
N PHE A 47 -13.16 -0.18 -22.38
CA PHE A 47 -14.32 -1.05 -22.50
C PHE A 47 -15.65 -0.34 -22.64
N GLU A 48 -15.74 0.97 -22.31
CA GLU A 48 -16.95 1.75 -22.53
C GLU A 48 -17.11 2.09 -24.02
N PRO A 49 -18.33 1.93 -24.60
CA PRO A 49 -18.56 2.12 -26.05
C PRO A 49 -18.21 3.51 -26.59
N GLN A 50 -18.32 4.55 -25.75
CA GLN A 50 -18.00 5.93 -26.12
C GLN A 50 -16.59 6.34 -25.67
N GLY A 51 -15.89 5.47 -24.94
CA GLY A 51 -14.60 5.73 -24.35
C GLY A 51 -14.64 6.81 -23.28
N ASN A 52 -13.66 6.81 -22.40
CA ASN A 52 -13.45 7.86 -21.41
C ASN A 52 -12.16 8.62 -21.77
N ALA A 53 -12.22 9.47 -22.80
CA ALA A 53 -11.04 10.22 -23.27
C ALA A 53 -10.47 11.17 -22.20
N MET A 54 -11.28 11.56 -21.21
CA MET A 54 -10.84 12.41 -20.09
C MET A 54 -10.10 11.61 -18.99
N LEU A 55 -10.07 10.28 -19.09
CA LEU A 55 -9.47 9.37 -18.11
C LEU A 55 -9.93 9.69 -16.66
N LYS A 56 -11.21 9.96 -16.48
CA LYS A 56 -11.80 10.16 -15.16
C LYS A 56 -11.99 8.81 -14.50
N GLY A 57 -11.35 8.62 -13.35
CA GLY A 57 -11.56 7.48 -12.49
C GLY A 57 -12.28 7.88 -11.21
N TYR A 58 -12.79 6.92 -10.49
CA TYR A 58 -13.50 7.09 -9.22
C TYR A 58 -13.08 6.02 -8.21
N SER A 59 -13.24 6.36 -6.94
CA SER A 59 -13.02 5.48 -5.80
C SER A 59 -13.90 5.95 -4.64
N THR A 60 -13.97 5.16 -3.58
CA THR A 60 -14.67 5.52 -2.36
C THR A 60 -13.72 5.59 -1.17
N ILE A 61 -14.10 6.30 -0.11
CA ILE A 61 -13.28 6.36 1.10
C ILE A 61 -13.11 4.98 1.74
N PHE A 62 -14.05 4.05 1.52
CA PHE A 62 -13.94 2.67 1.99
C PHE A 62 -12.78 1.92 1.37
N SER A 63 -12.42 2.25 0.13
CA SER A 63 -11.28 1.67 -0.57
C SER A 63 -9.96 1.97 0.15
N PHE A 64 -9.82 3.16 0.75
CA PHE A 64 -8.67 3.47 1.60
C PHE A 64 -8.50 2.44 2.73
N PHE A 65 -9.58 2.13 3.45
CA PHE A 65 -9.53 1.18 4.56
C PHE A 65 -9.37 -0.26 4.08
N LEU A 66 -10.07 -0.61 2.99
CA LEU A 66 -10.02 -1.94 2.40
C LEU A 66 -8.59 -2.26 1.94
N TYR A 67 -8.04 -1.44 1.03
CA TYR A 67 -6.69 -1.68 0.49
C TYR A 67 -5.60 -1.44 1.54
N GLY A 68 -5.75 -0.40 2.37
CA GLY A 68 -4.81 -0.10 3.44
C GLY A 68 -4.66 -1.25 4.42
N SER A 69 -5.77 -1.82 4.89
CA SER A 69 -5.75 -2.94 5.83
C SER A 69 -5.28 -4.25 5.19
N CYS A 70 -5.70 -4.54 3.94
CA CYS A 70 -5.25 -5.70 3.18
C CYS A 70 -3.73 -5.66 2.96
N SER A 71 -3.24 -4.55 2.40
CA SER A 71 -1.81 -4.37 2.10
C SER A 71 -0.95 -4.39 3.35
N PHE A 72 -1.41 -3.78 4.44
CA PHE A 72 -0.72 -3.83 5.72
C PHE A 72 -0.67 -5.25 6.30
N PHE A 73 -1.73 -6.05 6.13
CA PHE A 73 -1.73 -7.45 6.51
C PHE A 73 -0.77 -8.27 5.64
N VAL A 74 -0.81 -8.06 4.30
CA VAL A 74 0.12 -8.72 3.35
C VAL A 74 1.57 -8.34 3.64
N GLU A 75 1.87 -7.12 4.09
CA GLU A 75 3.21 -6.74 4.58
C GLU A 75 3.67 -7.66 5.73
N ARG A 76 2.79 -7.99 6.68
CA ARG A 76 3.13 -8.92 7.78
C ARG A 76 3.41 -10.32 7.27
N VAL A 77 2.60 -10.78 6.32
CA VAL A 77 2.82 -12.06 5.65
C VAL A 77 4.14 -12.05 4.86
N TYR A 78 4.46 -10.94 4.15
CA TYR A 78 5.73 -10.74 3.46
C TYR A 78 6.93 -10.86 4.42
N VAL A 79 6.89 -10.14 5.54
CA VAL A 79 7.96 -10.21 6.56
C VAL A 79 8.14 -11.64 7.06
N PHE A 80 7.05 -12.34 7.35
CA PHE A 80 7.10 -13.71 7.83
C PHE A 80 7.61 -14.67 6.77
N LEU A 81 7.06 -14.66 5.57
CA LEU A 81 7.38 -15.64 4.54
C LEU A 81 8.72 -15.38 3.85
N TYR A 82 9.02 -14.14 3.54
CA TYR A 82 10.24 -13.80 2.82
C TYR A 82 11.40 -13.46 3.75
N LEU A 83 11.25 -12.47 4.62
CA LEU A 83 12.38 -12.01 5.44
C LEU A 83 12.80 -13.03 6.50
N LYS A 84 11.83 -13.79 7.05
CA LYS A 84 12.12 -14.79 8.08
C LYS A 84 12.39 -16.19 7.53
N HIS A 85 11.65 -16.61 6.48
CA HIS A 85 11.74 -17.97 5.94
C HIS A 85 12.31 -18.06 4.52
N GLY A 86 12.61 -16.94 3.86
CA GLY A 86 13.23 -16.91 2.53
C GLY A 86 12.34 -17.51 1.41
N LEU A 87 11.01 -17.53 1.60
CA LEU A 87 10.10 -18.16 0.65
C LEU A 87 10.13 -17.40 -0.69
N ARG A 88 10.24 -18.13 -1.79
CA ARG A 88 10.34 -17.58 -3.14
C ARG A 88 9.02 -16.91 -3.56
N TRP A 89 9.09 -15.89 -4.41
CA TRP A 89 7.95 -15.06 -4.84
C TRP A 89 6.79 -15.87 -5.45
N TYR A 90 7.05 -16.88 -6.29
CA TYR A 90 6.02 -17.68 -6.93
C TYR A 90 5.17 -18.54 -5.96
N LEU A 91 5.66 -18.77 -4.74
CA LEU A 91 4.91 -19.44 -3.67
C LEU A 91 4.12 -18.43 -2.81
N ARG A 92 4.58 -17.16 -2.75
CA ARG A 92 3.91 -16.11 -1.99
C ARG A 92 2.69 -15.54 -2.73
N PHE A 93 2.78 -15.35 -4.05
CA PHE A 93 1.73 -14.69 -4.83
C PHE A 93 0.38 -15.41 -4.82
N PRO A 94 0.30 -16.75 -4.96
CA PRO A 94 -0.97 -17.45 -4.79
C PRO A 94 -1.60 -17.22 -3.42
N LEU A 95 -0.77 -17.15 -2.37
CA LEU A 95 -1.25 -16.87 -1.02
C LEU A 95 -1.76 -15.42 -0.90
N TYR A 96 -1.05 -14.44 -1.47
CA TYR A 96 -1.50 -13.05 -1.49
C TYR A 96 -2.83 -12.90 -2.24
N LEU A 97 -2.98 -13.60 -3.36
CA LEU A 97 -4.24 -13.62 -4.11
C LEU A 97 -5.39 -14.20 -3.28
N CYS A 98 -5.17 -15.29 -2.56
CA CYS A 98 -6.17 -15.84 -1.65
C CYS A 98 -6.54 -14.85 -0.53
N ILE A 99 -5.55 -14.18 0.06
CA ILE A 99 -5.78 -13.15 1.08
C ILE A 99 -6.60 -12.01 0.51
N LEU A 100 -6.23 -11.50 -0.67
CA LEU A 100 -6.91 -10.40 -1.34
C LEU A 100 -8.37 -10.74 -1.63
N TYR A 101 -8.66 -11.88 -2.23
CA TYR A 101 -10.04 -12.31 -2.49
C TYR A 101 -10.85 -12.51 -1.20
N THR A 102 -10.24 -13.05 -0.15
CA THR A 102 -10.91 -13.19 1.15
C THR A 102 -11.23 -11.82 1.73
N TRP A 103 -10.31 -10.86 1.60
CA TRP A 103 -10.47 -9.49 2.09
C TRP A 103 -11.56 -8.76 1.32
N GLU A 104 -11.49 -8.76 -0.02
CA GLU A 104 -12.47 -8.14 -0.90
C GLU A 104 -13.88 -8.70 -0.67
N PHE A 105 -14.01 -10.04 -0.57
CA PHE A 105 -15.27 -10.70 -0.29
C PHE A 105 -15.85 -10.30 1.08
N THR A 106 -15.02 -10.33 2.12
CA THR A 106 -15.45 -10.00 3.49
C THR A 106 -15.89 -8.54 3.62
N PHE A 107 -15.09 -7.61 3.09
CA PHE A 107 -15.46 -6.20 3.06
C PHE A 107 -16.72 -5.94 2.23
N GLY A 108 -16.84 -6.60 1.07
CA GLY A 108 -18.02 -6.51 0.24
C GLY A 108 -19.29 -6.99 0.95
N LEU A 109 -19.22 -8.10 1.69
CA LEU A 109 -20.34 -8.56 2.52
C LEU A 109 -20.72 -7.54 3.58
N ILE A 110 -19.75 -6.97 4.26
CA ILE A 110 -20.00 -5.94 5.30
C ILE A 110 -20.64 -4.70 4.66
N LEU A 111 -20.05 -4.18 3.59
CA LEU A 111 -20.56 -2.97 2.93
C LEU A 111 -21.96 -3.16 2.34
N ARG A 112 -22.29 -4.34 1.84
CA ARG A 112 -23.66 -4.67 1.36
C ARG A 112 -24.72 -4.58 2.45
N GLN A 113 -24.38 -4.86 3.70
CA GLN A 113 -25.35 -4.73 4.81
C GLN A 113 -25.76 -3.28 5.07
N PHE A 114 -24.96 -2.33 4.57
CA PHE A 114 -25.18 -0.88 4.72
C PHE A 114 -25.49 -0.19 3.38
N ASP A 115 -25.78 -0.96 2.32
CA ASP A 115 -25.95 -0.44 0.95
C ASP A 115 -24.79 0.44 0.47
N ALA A 116 -23.58 0.15 0.94
CA ALA A 116 -22.36 0.94 0.71
C ALA A 116 -21.32 0.26 -0.20
N CYS A 117 -21.63 -0.93 -0.74
CA CYS A 117 -20.76 -1.64 -1.66
C CYS A 117 -20.78 -0.93 -3.03
N SER A 118 -19.61 -0.44 -3.47
CA SER A 118 -19.47 0.32 -4.71
C SER A 118 -19.22 -0.54 -5.95
N TRP A 119 -19.09 -1.86 -5.80
CA TRP A 119 -18.84 -2.77 -6.91
C TRP A 119 -19.86 -3.91 -6.94
N ASP A 120 -20.13 -4.42 -8.15
CA ASP A 120 -20.94 -5.62 -8.37
C ASP A 120 -20.44 -6.37 -9.62
N TYR A 121 -19.90 -7.56 -9.39
CA TYR A 121 -19.39 -8.44 -10.44
C TYR A 121 -20.39 -9.52 -10.86
N SER A 122 -21.69 -9.39 -10.52
CA SER A 122 -22.71 -10.40 -10.82
C SER A 122 -22.86 -10.70 -12.31
N HIS A 123 -22.53 -9.73 -13.18
CA HIS A 123 -22.55 -9.85 -14.63
C HIS A 123 -21.33 -10.58 -15.22
N TYR A 124 -20.26 -10.81 -14.42
CA TYR A 124 -19.09 -11.56 -14.89
C TYR A 124 -19.22 -13.06 -14.61
N PRO A 125 -18.66 -13.92 -15.49
CA PRO A 125 -18.55 -15.35 -15.19
C PRO A 125 -17.60 -15.60 -14.01
N LEU A 126 -17.75 -16.76 -13.38
CA LEU A 126 -16.90 -17.19 -12.25
C LEU A 126 -16.89 -16.17 -11.10
N ASN A 127 -18.00 -15.47 -10.90
CA ASN A 127 -18.18 -14.61 -9.74
C ASN A 127 -18.72 -15.43 -8.54
N LEU A 128 -18.43 -14.94 -7.35
CA LEU A 128 -19.00 -15.41 -6.09
C LEU A 128 -19.83 -14.30 -5.48
N MET A 129 -21.14 -14.45 -5.50
CA MET A 129 -22.12 -13.50 -4.97
C MET A 129 -21.97 -12.08 -5.56
N GLY A 130 -21.36 -11.91 -6.75
CA GLY A 130 -21.06 -10.61 -7.33
C GLY A 130 -19.99 -9.79 -6.56
N LEU A 131 -19.37 -10.36 -5.52
CA LEU A 131 -18.39 -9.65 -4.68
C LEU A 131 -16.96 -9.86 -5.13
N ILE A 132 -16.66 -11.01 -5.72
CA ILE A 132 -15.36 -11.33 -6.32
C ILE A 132 -15.58 -12.05 -7.64
N THR A 133 -14.62 -11.99 -8.55
CA THR A 133 -14.62 -12.75 -9.80
C THR A 133 -13.21 -13.20 -10.18
N LEU A 134 -13.10 -14.43 -10.71
CA LEU A 134 -11.81 -14.93 -11.20
C LEU A 134 -11.37 -14.29 -12.53
N VAL A 135 -12.26 -13.57 -13.22
CA VAL A 135 -11.92 -12.84 -14.46
C VAL A 135 -10.80 -11.83 -14.21
N TYR A 136 -10.77 -11.20 -13.04
CA TYR A 136 -9.73 -10.23 -12.67
C TYR A 136 -8.49 -10.83 -12.04
N ALA A 137 -8.41 -12.17 -11.87
CA ALA A 137 -7.24 -12.82 -11.26
C ALA A 137 -5.90 -12.45 -11.90
N PRO A 138 -5.75 -12.33 -13.24
CA PRO A 138 -4.50 -11.87 -13.84
C PRO A 138 -4.09 -10.46 -13.39
N GLY A 139 -5.04 -9.53 -13.32
CA GLY A 139 -4.81 -8.16 -12.82
C GLY A 139 -4.40 -8.16 -11.34
N TRP A 140 -5.09 -8.94 -10.52
CA TRP A 140 -4.77 -9.11 -9.10
C TRP A 140 -3.38 -9.72 -8.88
N LEU A 141 -2.93 -10.64 -9.74
CA LEU A 141 -1.57 -11.17 -9.67
C LEU A 141 -0.51 -10.09 -9.94
N VAL A 142 -0.76 -9.18 -10.89
CA VAL A 142 0.13 -8.02 -11.13
C VAL A 142 0.19 -7.14 -9.89
N LEU A 143 -0.95 -6.88 -9.25
CA LEU A 143 -0.98 -6.12 -8.00
C LEU A 143 -0.30 -6.86 -6.83
N CYS A 144 -0.32 -8.19 -6.79
CA CYS A 144 0.47 -8.97 -5.81
C CYS A 144 1.98 -8.77 -5.98
N VAL A 145 2.47 -8.72 -7.24
CA VAL A 145 3.89 -8.40 -7.52
C VAL A 145 4.21 -6.98 -7.06
N TYR A 146 3.38 -6.03 -7.42
CA TYR A 146 3.52 -4.64 -7.02
C TYR A 146 3.52 -4.48 -5.49
N GLN A 147 2.61 -5.15 -4.80
CA GLN A 147 2.52 -5.17 -3.34
C GLN A 147 3.79 -5.71 -2.67
N ASP A 148 4.40 -6.75 -3.24
CA ASP A 148 5.67 -7.33 -2.73
C ASP A 148 6.81 -6.30 -2.81
N ILE A 149 6.90 -5.59 -3.93
CA ILE A 149 7.89 -4.51 -4.16
C ILE A 149 7.62 -3.34 -3.21
N LEU A 150 6.37 -2.91 -3.09
CA LEU A 150 5.98 -1.79 -2.24
C LEU A 150 6.24 -2.09 -0.76
N ALA A 151 5.94 -3.31 -0.30
CA ALA A 151 6.22 -3.74 1.06
C ALA A 151 7.72 -3.70 1.35
N HIS A 152 8.55 -4.22 0.44
CA HIS A 152 10.00 -4.15 0.55
C HIS A 152 10.49 -2.70 0.63
N PHE A 153 9.99 -1.84 -0.25
CA PHE A 153 10.35 -0.42 -0.30
C PHE A 153 9.99 0.30 1.00
N LEU A 154 8.73 0.21 1.45
CA LEU A 154 8.26 0.90 2.66
C LEU A 154 8.97 0.42 3.93
N LEU A 155 9.30 -0.87 4.02
CA LEU A 155 10.07 -1.43 5.13
C LEU A 155 11.54 -0.99 5.11
N SER A 156 12.10 -0.64 3.94
CA SER A 156 13.47 -0.14 3.81
C SER A 156 13.59 1.36 4.14
N LEU A 157 12.49 2.11 4.06
CA LEU A 157 12.50 3.55 4.34
C LEU A 157 12.82 3.86 5.81
N ARG A 158 13.60 4.92 5.99
CA ARG A 158 14.01 5.42 7.31
C ARG A 158 13.72 6.91 7.42
N ILE A 159 13.22 7.32 8.56
CA ILE A 159 13.13 8.72 8.95
C ILE A 159 14.42 9.08 9.68
N THR A 160 15.17 10.03 9.13
CA THR A 160 16.42 10.51 9.72
C THR A 160 16.18 11.90 10.31
N THR A 161 16.43 12.05 11.62
CA THR A 161 16.33 13.33 12.32
C THR A 161 17.72 13.75 12.77
N GLU A 162 18.12 14.96 12.41
CA GLU A 162 19.33 15.57 12.93
C GLU A 162 19.09 16.07 14.36
N VAL A 163 19.92 15.62 15.30
CA VAL A 163 19.85 16.06 16.70
C VAL A 163 20.90 17.13 16.91
N HIS A 164 20.49 18.36 17.12
CA HIS A 164 21.39 19.43 17.53
C HIS A 164 21.76 19.26 18.99
N HIS A 165 23.03 19.44 19.32
CA HIS A 165 23.60 19.27 20.68
C HIS A 165 22.90 20.12 21.76
N HIS A 166 22.12 21.14 21.39
CA HIS A 166 21.33 21.96 22.31
C HIS A 166 20.15 21.22 22.95
N ASP A 167 19.57 20.23 22.24
CA ASP A 167 18.38 19.51 22.71
C ASP A 167 18.72 18.45 23.76
N LEU A 168 19.99 18.03 23.83
CA LEU A 168 20.43 17.01 24.80
C LEU A 168 20.77 17.60 26.19
N MET A 169 20.97 18.92 26.30
CA MET A 169 21.23 19.59 27.57
C MET A 169 19.96 20.08 28.27
N GLY A 170 18.88 20.35 27.53
CA GLY A 170 17.59 20.81 28.11
C GLY A 170 16.82 19.70 28.84
N SER A 171 17.05 18.43 28.52
CA SER A 171 16.32 17.28 29.09
C SER A 171 16.89 16.73 30.42
N LYS A 172 17.93 17.35 30.97
CA LYS A 172 18.53 16.94 32.26
C LYS A 172 18.24 17.88 33.42
N LEU A 173 17.37 18.86 33.26
CA LEU A 173 17.07 19.88 34.28
C LEU A 173 15.58 19.93 34.71
N ASP A 174 14.77 18.91 34.34
CA ASP A 174 13.41 18.74 34.89
C ASP A 174 13.28 17.44 35.66
#